data_9e93a6f6c30ae0f0b973ffe76d8c900b
#
_entry.id   9e93a6f6c30ae0f0b973ffe76d8c900b
#
_cell.length_a   1.000
_cell.length_b   1.000
_cell.length_c   1.000
_cell.angle_alpha   90.00
_cell.angle_beta   90.00
_cell.angle_gamma   90.00
#
_symmetry.space_group_name_H-M   'P 1'
#
loop_
_entity.id
_entity.type
_entity.pdbx_description
1 polymer ?
#
loop_
_entity_poly.entity_id
_entity_poly.type
_entity_poly.pdbx_seq_one_letter_code
_entity_poly.pdbx_strand_id
1 'polypeptide(L)'
;ITPKNLTTDLDDVVVNLVLPGKYLDEVNVPEFNSSSQHDAPSVTKVGDDYHVSLHFTNYQKSEVLTLPFIAKFKLGFPPTNYSMDITGMLNINGAETALNSITWKPQYKDYILTKFVNQNYDATMSRDYAEASPGIVTGADGKKYIEKTTSVPFAFLLDGMRGQYNGAYRQLESATITDKLPTYTDKDGKTRTAVLDTEKSEGWV
;
A
#
# COMPACT_ATOMS: atom_id res chain seq x y z
N ILE A 1 -26.77 -1.08 0.56
CA ILE A 1 -28.13 -1.38 0.05
C ILE A 1 -28.96 -0.13 0.24
N THR A 2 -29.55 0.35 -0.84
CA THR A 2 -30.43 1.51 -0.83
C THR A 2 -31.78 1.07 -1.35
N PRO A 3 -32.76 0.83 -0.49
CA PRO A 3 -34.08 0.46 -0.93
C PRO A 3 -34.75 1.65 -1.66
N LYS A 4 -35.42 1.36 -2.76
CA LYS A 4 -36.21 2.36 -3.49
C LYS A 4 -37.69 2.05 -3.32
N ASN A 5 -38.44 3.04 -2.87
CA ASN A 5 -39.89 2.97 -2.77
C ASN A 5 -40.46 1.91 -1.81
N LEU A 6 -39.74 1.55 -0.74
CA LEU A 6 -40.33 0.74 0.32
C LEU A 6 -41.38 1.53 1.05
N THR A 7 -42.60 0.97 1.12
CA THR A 7 -43.75 1.56 1.85
C THR A 7 -43.89 0.99 3.26
N THR A 8 -43.36 -0.21 3.48
CA THR A 8 -43.42 -0.95 4.77
C THR A 8 -42.02 -1.51 5.09
N ASP A 9 -41.80 -1.80 6.35
CA ASP A 9 -40.64 -2.56 6.79
C ASP A 9 -40.68 -3.98 6.19
N LEU A 10 -39.55 -4.62 6.06
CA LEU A 10 -39.42 -5.96 5.49
C LEU A 10 -38.99 -6.95 6.57
N ASP A 11 -39.69 -8.05 6.64
CA ASP A 11 -39.26 -9.21 7.44
C ASP A 11 -38.39 -10.12 6.58
N ASP A 12 -37.52 -10.91 7.24
CA ASP A 12 -36.70 -11.94 6.62
C ASP A 12 -35.92 -11.46 5.37
N VAL A 13 -35.00 -10.53 5.60
CA VAL A 13 -34.09 -10.04 4.55
C VAL A 13 -32.71 -10.61 4.74
N VAL A 14 -32.20 -11.37 3.77
CA VAL A 14 -30.86 -11.94 3.81
C VAL A 14 -30.01 -11.33 2.69
N VAL A 15 -28.84 -10.84 3.07
CA VAL A 15 -27.82 -10.33 2.13
C VAL A 15 -26.68 -11.32 2.14
N ASN A 16 -26.41 -11.93 1.00
CA ASN A 16 -25.28 -12.81 0.81
C ASN A 16 -24.30 -12.17 -0.17
N LEU A 17 -23.02 -12.05 0.24
CA LEU A 17 -21.93 -11.55 -0.61
C LEU A 17 -20.88 -12.66 -0.81
N VAL A 18 -20.28 -12.67 -1.98
CA VAL A 18 -19.18 -13.56 -2.33
C VAL A 18 -17.97 -12.73 -2.72
N LEU A 19 -16.88 -12.93 -2.00
CA LEU A 19 -15.59 -12.32 -2.25
C LEU A 19 -14.62 -13.39 -2.76
N PRO A 20 -14.09 -13.27 -3.99
CA PRO A 20 -13.06 -14.18 -4.50
C PRO A 20 -11.81 -14.15 -3.60
N GLY A 21 -11.54 -15.28 -2.94
CA GLY A 21 -10.57 -15.35 -1.85
C GLY A 21 -9.17 -15.80 -2.25
N LYS A 22 -8.88 -15.98 -3.54
CA LYS A 22 -7.58 -16.46 -4.04
C LYS A 22 -6.38 -15.78 -3.36
N TYR A 23 -6.46 -14.45 -3.17
CA TYR A 23 -5.40 -13.64 -2.57
C TYR A 23 -5.75 -13.14 -1.17
N LEU A 24 -6.89 -13.57 -0.62
CA LEU A 24 -7.33 -13.18 0.71
C LEU A 24 -6.85 -14.20 1.76
N ASP A 25 -6.38 -13.67 2.87
CA ASP A 25 -6.01 -14.44 4.06
C ASP A 25 -7.20 -14.51 5.04
N GLU A 26 -7.90 -13.39 5.19
CA GLU A 26 -8.98 -13.25 6.13
C GLU A 26 -10.02 -12.24 5.63
N VAL A 27 -11.28 -12.48 5.95
CA VAL A 27 -12.38 -11.52 5.79
C VAL A 27 -13.16 -11.48 7.08
N ASN A 28 -13.44 -10.29 7.59
CA ASN A 28 -14.34 -10.11 8.72
C ASN A 28 -15.32 -8.96 8.48
N VAL A 29 -16.42 -8.97 9.20
CA VAL A 29 -17.41 -7.90 9.23
C VAL A 29 -17.35 -7.27 10.62
N PRO A 30 -16.80 -6.05 10.76
CA PRO A 30 -16.80 -5.37 12.05
C PRO A 30 -18.22 -4.97 12.46
N GLU A 31 -18.38 -4.62 13.69
CA GLU A 31 -19.65 -4.04 14.17
C GLU A 31 -20.05 -2.82 13.33
N PHE A 32 -21.31 -2.72 13.03
CA PHE A 32 -21.89 -1.61 12.30
C PHE A 32 -23.20 -1.14 12.92
N ASN A 33 -23.51 0.11 12.73
CA ASN A 33 -24.75 0.67 13.22
C ASN A 33 -25.89 0.39 12.22
N SER A 34 -26.95 -0.17 12.71
CA SER A 34 -28.19 -0.39 11.97
C SER A 34 -29.39 -0.04 12.88
N SER A 35 -30.42 0.56 12.29
CA SER A 35 -31.71 0.74 12.93
C SER A 35 -32.61 -0.50 12.81
N SER A 36 -32.24 -1.40 11.91
CA SER A 36 -32.91 -2.67 11.68
C SER A 36 -32.44 -3.76 12.64
N GLN A 37 -33.31 -4.67 12.99
CA GLN A 37 -32.91 -5.83 13.79
C GLN A 37 -32.24 -6.85 12.89
N HIS A 38 -31.07 -7.32 13.30
CA HIS A 38 -30.28 -8.28 12.54
C HIS A 38 -29.53 -9.26 13.45
N ASP A 39 -29.24 -10.41 12.88
CA ASP A 39 -28.34 -11.39 13.49
C ASP A 39 -26.87 -10.94 13.36
N ALA A 40 -25.98 -11.56 14.11
CA ALA A 40 -24.55 -11.35 13.92
C ALA A 40 -24.15 -11.79 12.49
N PRO A 41 -23.37 -10.96 11.75
CA PRO A 41 -22.91 -11.35 10.44
C PRO A 41 -22.09 -12.65 10.50
N SER A 42 -22.26 -13.51 9.51
CA SER A 42 -21.47 -14.71 9.37
C SER A 42 -20.50 -14.59 8.21
N VAL A 43 -19.28 -15.09 8.39
CA VAL A 43 -18.27 -15.19 7.35
C VAL A 43 -17.80 -16.63 7.30
N THR A 44 -17.98 -17.26 6.13
CA THR A 44 -17.55 -18.65 5.91
C THR A 44 -16.66 -18.72 4.68
N LYS A 45 -15.68 -19.62 4.73
CA LYS A 45 -14.81 -19.89 3.58
C LYS A 45 -15.31 -21.16 2.87
N VAL A 46 -15.62 -21.05 1.58
CA VAL A 46 -16.06 -22.16 0.75
C VAL A 46 -15.12 -22.28 -0.44
N GLY A 47 -14.27 -23.28 -0.44
CA GLY A 47 -13.15 -23.36 -1.38
C GLY A 47 -12.18 -22.21 -1.16
N ASP A 48 -11.92 -21.44 -2.21
CA ASP A 48 -11.10 -20.23 -2.11
C ASP A 48 -11.91 -18.98 -1.77
N ASP A 49 -13.23 -19.01 -1.89
CA ASP A 49 -14.06 -17.82 -1.75
C ASP A 49 -14.58 -17.61 -0.31
N TYR A 50 -14.77 -16.35 0.05
CA TYR A 50 -15.40 -15.96 1.29
C TYR A 50 -16.86 -15.58 1.05
N HIS A 51 -17.75 -16.21 1.80
CA HIS A 51 -19.18 -15.95 1.81
C HIS A 51 -19.53 -15.16 3.07
N VAL A 52 -20.06 -13.98 2.89
CA VAL A 52 -20.55 -13.12 3.98
C VAL A 52 -22.08 -13.14 3.93
N SER A 53 -22.71 -13.51 5.03
CA SER A 53 -24.17 -13.50 5.15
C SER A 53 -24.61 -12.61 6.30
N LEU A 54 -25.61 -11.80 6.04
CA LEU A 54 -26.26 -10.93 7.01
C LEU A 54 -27.77 -11.10 6.90
N HIS A 55 -28.39 -11.47 8.03
CA HIS A 55 -29.82 -11.69 8.13
C HIS A 55 -30.46 -10.60 8.99
N PHE A 56 -31.46 -9.92 8.42
CA PHE A 56 -32.33 -8.98 9.11
C PHE A 56 -33.68 -9.64 9.39
N THR A 57 -34.06 -9.65 10.66
CA THR A 57 -35.37 -10.12 11.10
C THR A 57 -36.45 -9.04 10.99
N ASN A 58 -36.04 -7.78 10.89
CA ASN A 58 -36.89 -6.63 10.61
C ASN A 58 -36.06 -5.52 9.98
N TYR A 59 -36.10 -5.37 8.66
CA TYR A 59 -35.40 -4.31 7.94
C TYR A 59 -36.29 -3.07 7.79
N GLN A 60 -35.85 -1.96 8.39
CA GLN A 60 -36.61 -0.72 8.36
C GLN A 60 -36.60 -0.06 6.98
N LYS A 61 -37.78 0.31 6.51
CA LYS A 61 -37.99 0.91 5.15
C LYS A 61 -37.21 2.17 4.87
N SER A 62 -36.83 2.90 5.90
CA SER A 62 -36.05 4.15 5.80
C SER A 62 -34.54 3.93 5.88
N GLU A 63 -34.09 2.72 6.13
CA GLU A 63 -32.67 2.47 6.32
C GLU A 63 -31.91 2.38 5.01
N VAL A 64 -30.75 3.03 4.96
CA VAL A 64 -29.72 2.83 3.95
C VAL A 64 -28.58 2.07 4.58
N LEU A 65 -28.49 0.79 4.29
CA LEU A 65 -27.47 -0.07 4.87
C LEU A 65 -26.13 0.13 4.18
N THR A 66 -25.12 0.47 4.98
CA THR A 66 -23.71 0.37 4.60
C THR A 66 -23.08 -0.75 5.41
N LEU A 67 -22.76 -1.86 4.78
CA LEU A 67 -22.10 -2.98 5.42
C LEU A 67 -20.57 -2.83 5.28
N PRO A 68 -19.84 -2.56 6.36
CA PRO A 68 -18.39 -2.56 6.34
C PRO A 68 -17.88 -4.00 6.35
N PHE A 69 -16.81 -4.26 5.63
CA PHE A 69 -16.03 -5.48 5.79
C PHE A 69 -14.54 -5.19 5.61
N ILE A 70 -13.72 -5.98 6.26
CA ILE A 70 -12.26 -5.89 6.21
C ILE A 70 -11.75 -7.16 5.55
N ALA A 71 -11.03 -7.01 4.45
CA ALA A 71 -10.38 -8.09 3.76
C ALA A 71 -8.85 -7.94 3.91
N LYS A 72 -8.20 -8.93 4.49
CA LYS A 72 -6.75 -9.00 4.66
C LYS A 72 -6.17 -9.83 3.52
N PHE A 73 -5.19 -9.28 2.82
CA PHE A 73 -4.52 -9.99 1.74
C PHE A 73 -3.37 -10.85 2.26
N LYS A 74 -3.12 -11.96 1.57
CA LYS A 74 -1.91 -12.78 1.76
C LYS A 74 -0.66 -11.95 1.50
N LEU A 75 0.44 -12.26 2.16
CA LEU A 75 1.71 -11.59 1.96
C LEU A 75 2.15 -11.66 0.48
N GLY A 76 2.63 -10.54 -0.04
CA GLY A 76 3.07 -10.44 -1.44
C GLY A 76 1.96 -10.29 -2.47
N PHE A 77 0.69 -10.21 -2.05
CA PHE A 77 -0.47 -10.15 -2.96
C PHE A 77 -1.40 -8.97 -2.62
N PRO A 78 -2.30 -8.62 -3.55
CA PRO A 78 -2.48 -9.12 -4.91
C PRO A 78 -1.51 -8.49 -5.93
N PRO A 79 -1.36 -9.08 -7.13
CA PRO A 79 -0.58 -8.46 -8.20
C PRO A 79 -1.22 -7.15 -8.70
N THR A 80 -0.43 -6.28 -9.32
CA THR A 80 -0.86 -4.92 -9.72
C THR A 80 -2.01 -4.89 -10.73
N ASN A 81 -2.17 -5.95 -11.51
CA ASN A 81 -3.25 -6.08 -12.50
C ASN A 81 -4.47 -6.86 -11.97
N TYR A 82 -4.51 -7.13 -10.66
CA TYR A 82 -5.61 -7.85 -10.06
C TYR A 82 -6.87 -6.99 -9.98
N SER A 83 -8.01 -7.63 -10.21
CA SER A 83 -9.32 -7.09 -9.87
C SER A 83 -10.13 -8.16 -9.15
N MET A 84 -10.94 -7.74 -8.20
CA MET A 84 -11.83 -8.60 -7.44
C MET A 84 -13.26 -8.14 -7.65
N ASP A 85 -14.07 -8.99 -8.24
CA ASP A 85 -15.49 -8.73 -8.41
C ASP A 85 -16.25 -9.33 -7.23
N ILE A 86 -16.79 -8.46 -6.40
CA ILE A 86 -17.63 -8.84 -5.26
C ILE A 86 -19.04 -8.93 -5.80
N THR A 87 -19.62 -10.12 -5.70
CA THR A 87 -21.00 -10.38 -6.13
C THR A 87 -21.90 -10.55 -4.91
N GLY A 88 -23.18 -10.43 -5.11
CA GLY A 88 -24.12 -10.62 -4.01
C GLY A 88 -25.53 -10.98 -4.47
N MET A 89 -26.25 -11.56 -3.53
CA MET A 89 -27.67 -11.90 -3.63
C MET A 89 -28.42 -11.27 -2.48
N LEU A 90 -29.56 -10.71 -2.78
CA LEU A 90 -30.54 -10.25 -1.81
C LEU A 90 -31.72 -11.22 -1.83
N ASN A 91 -32.05 -11.77 -0.69
CA ASN A 91 -33.25 -12.59 -0.50
C ASN A 91 -34.24 -11.83 0.38
N ILE A 92 -35.47 -11.68 -0.07
CA ILE A 92 -36.54 -11.05 0.69
C ILE A 92 -37.73 -12.04 0.72
N ASN A 93 -38.04 -12.55 1.91
CA ASN A 93 -39.11 -13.53 2.10
C ASN A 93 -39.03 -14.72 1.11
N GLY A 94 -37.82 -15.22 0.87
CA GLY A 94 -37.58 -16.34 -0.05
C GLY A 94 -37.41 -15.95 -1.53
N ALA A 95 -37.63 -14.68 -1.91
CA ALA A 95 -37.42 -14.21 -3.28
C ALA A 95 -36.01 -13.67 -3.46
N GLU A 96 -35.24 -14.28 -4.36
CA GLU A 96 -33.83 -13.92 -4.60
C GLU A 96 -33.67 -12.93 -5.75
N THR A 97 -32.80 -11.96 -5.57
CA THR A 97 -32.40 -10.95 -6.56
C THR A 97 -30.91 -10.73 -6.52
N ALA A 98 -30.25 -10.77 -7.67
CA ALA A 98 -28.84 -10.46 -7.78
C ALA A 98 -28.60 -8.97 -7.50
N LEU A 99 -27.59 -8.69 -6.68
CA LEU A 99 -27.08 -7.34 -6.47
C LEU A 99 -26.11 -6.96 -7.59
N ASN A 100 -25.96 -5.66 -7.83
CA ASN A 100 -24.92 -5.19 -8.74
C ASN A 100 -23.55 -5.59 -8.17
N SER A 101 -22.70 -6.15 -9.01
CA SER A 101 -21.32 -6.45 -8.62
C SER A 101 -20.51 -5.18 -8.41
N ILE A 102 -19.55 -5.26 -7.50
CA ILE A 102 -18.58 -4.20 -7.23
C ILE A 102 -17.21 -4.74 -7.61
N THR A 103 -16.54 -4.06 -8.52
CA THR A 103 -15.14 -4.38 -8.87
C THR A 103 -14.20 -3.57 -8.00
N TRP A 104 -13.43 -4.25 -7.18
CA TRP A 104 -12.34 -3.64 -6.43
C TRP A 104 -11.00 -3.90 -7.13
N LYS A 105 -10.14 -2.88 -7.17
CA LYS A 105 -8.78 -2.98 -7.71
C LYS A 105 -7.79 -2.45 -6.68
N PRO A 106 -6.65 -3.13 -6.46
CA PRO A 106 -5.63 -2.62 -5.58
C PRO A 106 -5.03 -1.33 -6.15
N GLN A 107 -4.85 -0.36 -5.27
CA GLN A 107 -4.08 0.83 -5.59
C GLN A 107 -2.76 0.74 -4.85
N TYR A 108 -1.69 0.51 -5.60
CA TYR A 108 -0.34 0.49 -5.05
C TYR A 108 0.37 1.79 -5.38
N LYS A 109 1.14 2.24 -4.42
CA LYS A 109 2.14 3.26 -4.68
C LYS A 109 3.42 2.55 -5.11
N ASP A 110 4.05 3.06 -6.14
CA ASP A 110 5.37 2.60 -6.55
C ASP A 110 6.39 2.94 -5.46
N TYR A 111 7.37 2.06 -5.28
CA TYR A 111 8.51 2.33 -4.44
C TYR A 111 9.34 3.45 -5.08
N ILE A 112 9.78 4.37 -4.25
CA ILE A 112 10.67 5.44 -4.67
C ILE A 112 12.07 5.11 -4.15
N LEU A 113 13.01 4.94 -5.08
CA LEU A 113 14.42 4.86 -4.75
C LEU A 113 15.03 6.25 -4.85
N THR A 114 15.55 6.74 -3.75
CA THR A 114 16.27 8.01 -3.70
C THR A 114 17.73 7.73 -3.34
N LYS A 115 18.65 8.29 -4.13
CA LYS A 115 20.08 8.34 -3.82
C LYS A 115 20.43 9.75 -3.38
N PHE A 116 21.18 9.87 -2.31
CA PHE A 116 21.62 11.16 -1.80
C PHE A 116 22.99 11.08 -1.16
N VAL A 117 23.67 12.21 -1.07
CA VAL A 117 24.92 12.35 -0.33
C VAL A 117 24.55 12.62 1.11
N ASN A 118 25.05 11.80 2.02
CA ASN A 118 24.74 11.95 3.44
C ASN A 118 25.94 11.63 4.31
N GLN A 119 26.18 12.48 5.29
CA GLN A 119 27.15 12.24 6.34
C GLN A 119 26.53 11.68 7.61
N ASN A 120 25.31 12.09 7.91
CA ASN A 120 24.58 11.66 9.09
C ASN A 120 23.14 11.37 8.64
N TYR A 121 22.84 10.12 8.40
CA TYR A 121 21.46 9.71 8.21
C TYR A 121 20.72 9.94 9.54
N ASP A 122 19.92 10.96 9.58
CA ASP A 122 18.92 11.12 10.62
C ASP A 122 17.52 10.86 10.06
N ALA A 123 16.59 10.57 10.94
CA ALA A 123 15.21 10.28 10.57
C ALA A 123 14.49 11.47 9.92
N THR A 124 15.06 12.65 9.92
CA THR A 124 14.48 13.87 9.35
C THR A 124 14.82 14.05 7.88
N MET A 125 15.80 13.29 7.37
CA MET A 125 16.23 13.30 5.97
C MET A 125 16.43 14.71 5.41
N SER A 126 17.10 15.58 6.13
CA SER A 126 17.48 16.89 5.62
C SER A 126 18.36 16.71 4.38
N ARG A 127 18.04 17.42 3.30
CA ARG A 127 18.67 17.27 1.98
C ARG A 127 19.85 18.20 1.73
N ASP A 128 20.22 19.04 2.68
CA ASP A 128 21.19 20.12 2.52
C ASP A 128 22.64 19.69 2.77
N TYR A 129 23.01 18.49 2.30
CA TYR A 129 24.29 17.89 2.64
C TYR A 129 25.47 18.29 1.77
N ALA A 130 25.24 18.77 0.57
CA ALA A 130 26.30 19.02 -0.39
C ALA A 130 27.25 20.14 0.05
N GLU A 131 26.81 21.04 0.92
CA GLU A 131 27.59 22.19 1.37
C GLU A 131 28.39 21.93 2.65
N ALA A 132 27.90 21.02 3.48
CA ALA A 132 28.51 20.69 4.78
C ALA A 132 29.35 19.40 4.77
N SER A 133 29.52 18.75 3.63
CA SER A 133 30.30 17.51 3.54
C SER A 133 31.79 17.78 3.73
N PRO A 134 32.46 17.14 4.70
CA PRO A 134 33.92 17.22 4.81
C PRO A 134 34.59 16.84 3.51
N GLY A 135 35.60 17.55 3.14
CA GLY A 135 36.37 17.31 1.92
C GLY A 135 35.82 17.94 0.65
N ILE A 136 34.77 18.76 0.74
CA ILE A 136 34.40 19.67 -0.33
C ILE A 136 35.05 21.00 -0.05
N VAL A 137 35.95 21.44 -0.95
CA VAL A 137 36.64 22.73 -0.89
C VAL A 137 36.21 23.61 -2.03
N THR A 138 36.16 24.92 -1.80
CA THR A 138 35.91 25.90 -2.87
C THR A 138 37.25 26.32 -3.46
N GLY A 139 37.44 26.11 -4.76
CA GLY A 139 38.62 26.55 -5.47
C GLY A 139 38.67 28.06 -5.67
N ALA A 140 39.82 28.59 -6.08
CA ALA A 140 39.99 30.00 -6.40
C ALA A 140 39.10 30.51 -7.54
N ASP A 141 38.57 29.59 -8.37
CA ASP A 141 37.61 29.85 -9.44
C ASP A 141 36.14 29.84 -8.97
N GLY A 142 35.89 29.73 -7.66
CA GLY A 142 34.58 29.65 -7.05
C GLY A 142 33.86 28.30 -7.22
N LYS A 143 34.48 27.31 -7.86
CA LYS A 143 33.90 25.98 -8.02
C LYS A 143 34.19 25.10 -6.81
N LYS A 144 33.30 24.16 -6.58
CA LYS A 144 33.44 23.17 -5.49
C LYS A 144 34.20 21.94 -5.99
N TYR A 145 35.16 21.49 -5.21
CA TYR A 145 36.01 20.32 -5.50
C TYR A 145 35.98 19.37 -4.32
N ILE A 146 36.14 18.09 -4.61
CA ILE A 146 36.32 17.04 -3.58
C ILE A 146 37.82 16.84 -3.38
N GLU A 147 38.30 16.85 -2.15
CA GLU A 147 39.69 16.53 -1.84
C GLU A 147 39.99 15.08 -2.20
N LYS A 148 41.21 14.83 -2.75
CA LYS A 148 41.61 13.54 -3.33
C LYS A 148 41.48 12.35 -2.36
N THR A 149 41.60 12.58 -1.09
CA THR A 149 41.60 11.53 -0.04
C THR A 149 40.29 11.44 0.71
N THR A 150 39.26 12.14 0.27
CA THR A 150 37.99 12.21 1.00
C THR A 150 37.04 11.13 0.52
N SER A 151 36.51 10.37 1.48
CA SER A 151 35.35 9.52 1.22
C SER A 151 34.09 10.36 1.29
N VAL A 152 33.27 10.28 0.25
CA VAL A 152 31.96 10.93 0.20
C VAL A 152 30.89 9.87 0.44
N PRO A 153 30.12 9.97 1.54
CA PRO A 153 29.09 9.00 1.82
C PRO A 153 27.88 9.20 0.91
N PHE A 154 27.41 8.12 0.33
CA PHE A 154 26.12 8.06 -0.36
C PHE A 154 25.21 7.13 0.40
N ALA A 155 23.94 7.50 0.47
CA ALA A 155 22.92 6.65 1.02
C ALA A 155 21.80 6.43 0.00
N PHE A 156 21.16 5.28 0.12
CA PHE A 156 19.99 4.93 -0.65
C PHE A 156 18.80 4.77 0.28
N LEU A 157 17.70 5.37 -0.09
CA LEU A 157 16.43 5.15 0.57
C LEU A 157 15.46 4.51 -0.41
N LEU A 158 15.04 3.29 -0.08
CA LEU A 158 13.90 2.66 -0.74
C LEU A 158 12.65 2.95 0.09
N ASP A 159 11.88 3.93 -0.34
CA ASP A 159 10.67 4.38 0.36
C ASP A 159 9.43 3.74 -0.26
N GLY A 160 8.90 2.73 0.40
CA GLY A 160 7.60 2.14 0.09
C GLY A 160 6.53 2.51 1.12
N MET A 161 6.92 3.20 2.19
CA MET A 161 6.09 3.34 3.39
C MET A 161 5.74 4.80 3.72
N ARG A 162 6.34 5.79 3.09
CA ARG A 162 6.03 7.19 3.34
C ARG A 162 4.83 7.66 2.52
N GLY A 163 3.71 7.55 3.12
CA GLY A 163 2.50 8.17 2.64
C GLY A 163 1.34 7.78 3.52
N GLN A 164 0.63 8.74 4.04
CA GLN A 164 -0.67 8.57 4.67
C GLN A 164 -1.68 8.08 3.62
N TYR A 165 -1.50 6.86 3.13
CA TYR A 165 -2.42 6.29 2.16
C TYR A 165 -3.13 5.10 2.78
N ASN A 166 -4.45 5.14 2.73
CA ASN A 166 -5.33 4.01 3.02
C ASN A 166 -5.22 2.92 1.94
N GLY A 167 -4.06 2.74 1.34
CA GLY A 167 -3.81 1.77 0.28
C GLY A 167 -3.07 0.53 0.80
N ALA A 168 -3.34 -0.60 0.19
CA ALA A 168 -2.60 -1.82 0.45
C ALA A 168 -1.13 -1.64 0.02
N TYR A 169 -0.20 -1.95 0.92
CA TYR A 169 1.21 -1.96 0.59
C TYR A 169 1.56 -3.28 -0.09
N ARG A 170 2.21 -3.19 -1.24
CA ARG A 170 2.80 -4.36 -1.85
C ARG A 170 4.07 -4.71 -1.07
N GLN A 171 4.09 -5.87 -0.45
CA GLN A 171 5.30 -6.35 0.18
C GLN A 171 6.29 -6.78 -0.90
N LEU A 172 7.52 -6.30 -0.82
CA LEU A 172 8.61 -6.78 -1.67
C LEU A 172 9.14 -8.09 -1.11
N GLU A 173 9.19 -9.11 -1.95
CA GLU A 173 9.85 -10.37 -1.62
C GLU A 173 11.37 -10.21 -1.69
N SER A 174 11.84 -9.44 -2.67
CA SER A 174 13.24 -9.07 -2.81
C SER A 174 13.37 -7.75 -3.55
N ALA A 175 14.48 -7.04 -3.34
CA ALA A 175 14.84 -5.86 -4.09
C ALA A 175 16.33 -5.89 -4.42
N THR A 176 16.69 -5.58 -5.66
CA THR A 176 18.07 -5.40 -6.08
C THR A 176 18.27 -3.95 -6.46
N ILE A 177 19.24 -3.30 -5.83
CA ILE A 177 19.64 -1.95 -6.17
C ILE A 177 20.97 -2.02 -6.92
N THR A 178 20.97 -1.47 -8.12
CA THR A 178 22.18 -1.33 -8.92
C THR A 178 22.55 0.14 -9.01
N ASP A 179 23.74 0.47 -8.63
CA ASP A 179 24.27 1.83 -8.72
C ASP A 179 25.52 1.86 -9.59
N LYS A 180 25.68 2.96 -10.30
CA LYS A 180 26.87 3.25 -11.08
C LYS A 180 27.68 4.31 -10.35
N LEU A 181 28.93 3.98 -10.04
CA LEU A 181 29.83 4.93 -9.40
C LEU A 181 29.99 6.19 -10.26
N PRO A 182 29.96 7.39 -9.65
CA PRO A 182 30.06 8.63 -10.38
C PRO A 182 31.41 8.81 -11.05
N THR A 183 31.41 9.50 -12.17
CA THR A 183 32.64 9.98 -12.80
C THR A 183 32.82 11.47 -12.48
N TYR A 184 34.06 11.90 -12.42
CA TYR A 184 34.43 13.28 -12.18
C TYR A 184 35.65 13.66 -13.04
N THR A 185 35.88 14.93 -13.25
CA THR A 185 37.08 15.45 -13.92
C THR A 185 38.05 15.91 -12.84
N ASP A 186 39.26 15.36 -12.86
CA ASP A 186 40.30 15.76 -11.93
C ASP A 186 40.90 17.13 -12.30
N LYS A 187 41.82 17.62 -11.45
CA LYS A 187 42.50 18.92 -11.67
C LYS A 187 43.30 18.97 -12.95
N ASP A 188 43.70 17.83 -13.50
CA ASP A 188 44.48 17.70 -14.73
C ASP A 188 43.59 17.54 -15.96
N GLY A 189 42.29 17.71 -15.83
CA GLY A 189 41.29 17.59 -16.87
C GLY A 189 40.94 16.15 -17.27
N LYS A 190 41.40 15.15 -16.52
CA LYS A 190 41.15 13.74 -16.85
C LYS A 190 39.87 13.25 -16.17
N THR A 191 39.08 12.51 -16.91
CA THR A 191 37.91 11.83 -16.36
C THR A 191 38.34 10.64 -15.51
N ARG A 192 37.82 10.58 -14.28
CA ARG A 192 38.04 9.51 -13.31
C ARG A 192 36.69 8.94 -12.89
N THR A 193 36.71 7.69 -12.48
CA THR A 193 35.55 7.05 -11.81
C THR A 193 35.86 6.95 -10.31
N ALA A 194 34.88 7.27 -9.48
CA ALA A 194 34.98 7.07 -8.05
C ALA A 194 35.19 5.58 -7.74
N VAL A 195 35.90 5.30 -6.66
CA VAL A 195 36.16 3.94 -6.19
C VAL A 195 35.34 3.74 -4.90
N LEU A 196 34.71 2.58 -4.78
CA LEU A 196 34.00 2.22 -3.56
C LEU A 196 34.98 2.02 -2.42
N ASP A 197 34.77 2.75 -1.33
CA ASP A 197 35.50 2.54 -0.08
C ASP A 197 34.81 1.40 0.68
N THR A 198 35.32 0.19 0.50
CA THR A 198 34.71 -1.01 1.09
C THR A 198 34.93 -1.11 2.60
N GLU A 199 35.90 -0.38 3.16
CA GLU A 199 36.15 -0.37 4.61
C GLU A 199 35.11 0.50 5.35
N LYS A 200 34.58 1.50 4.67
CA LYS A 200 33.60 2.44 5.23
C LYS A 200 32.19 2.22 4.71
N SER A 201 32.02 1.27 3.80
CA SER A 201 30.69 0.96 3.25
C SER A 201 29.97 -0.02 4.15
N GLU A 202 28.87 0.41 4.71
CA GLU A 202 28.00 -0.43 5.52
C GLU A 202 26.90 -1.06 4.65
N GLY A 203 26.55 -2.29 4.97
CA GLY A 203 25.43 -2.98 4.35
C GLY A 203 24.09 -2.43 4.82
N TRP A 204 23.04 -3.03 4.30
CA TRP A 204 21.66 -2.70 4.68
C TRP A 204 21.40 -3.12 6.13
N VAL A 205 20.73 -2.26 6.86
CA VAL A 205 20.13 -2.53 8.16
C VAL A 205 18.63 -2.70 8.01
#